data_e1f344824a541668c70eb1cfd66fe2b8
#
_entry.id   e1f344824a541668c70eb1cfd66fe2b8
#
_cell.length_a   1.000
_cell.length_b   1.000
_cell.length_c   1.000
_cell.angle_alpha   90.00
_cell.angle_beta   90.00
_cell.angle_gamma   90.00
#
_symmetry.space_group_name_H-M   'P 1'
#
loop_
_entity.id
_entity.type
_entity.pdbx_description
1 polymer ?
#
loop_
_entity_poly.entity_id
_entity_poly.type
_entity_poly.pdbx_seq_one_letter_code
_entity_poly.pdbx_strand_id
1 'polypeptide(L)'
;MISKSRFQFRSLINRSPEEVFGWHLKDRMVERCIPPYESISILNSEGRPNVIGSKIAFRARFLGLFSTTVNLEYTEFVPDESFTIIAKDGLLKELKYKTAITPQSEHTSEIIDSFAFSHNFPRIFNPLINRILQKRLFRIVNYKHEMIDHDIGMLRKYPFERPLKVLVSGSHGLIGKNLAYFLEFAGHDVWHLSRFGSKEEKTLIWDPKTGECDSRQFEGFDVVVHLAGENIGEGRWTKKKKERVLKSRSKGTENLVQIFKGLKNPPKAFISASAVGYYGNRGAEVVDETSGPGKGLFISQVCEEWERASRELEEKGVRVVHTRFGMVLSSAGGALKKMMTPFKWGLGGKLGNGHQYVSWVAIDDVVGSIYHVMMTPSLQGAVNVVAPNPVPNDILTKKLSKRLNRWIGPPLPEFVIRMILGQKGEELLLTSTRVEPLRLNESGYHFHYPKLSQALEHVV
;
A
#
# COMPACT_ATOMS: atom_id res chain seq x y z
N MET A 1 9.13 -40.40 -14.38
CA MET A 1 8.06 -40.40 -13.35
C MET A 1 7.88 -38.96 -12.85
N ILE A 2 6.64 -38.49 -12.84
CA ILE A 2 6.25 -37.12 -12.38
C ILE A 2 6.40 -37.05 -10.87
N SER A 3 7.12 -36.06 -10.36
CA SER A 3 7.22 -35.83 -8.91
C SER A 3 5.95 -35.12 -8.45
N LYS A 4 5.28 -35.64 -7.42
CA LYS A 4 4.14 -35.00 -6.77
C LYS A 4 4.54 -34.51 -5.40
N SER A 5 4.24 -33.25 -5.11
CA SER A 5 4.48 -32.63 -3.80
C SER A 5 3.17 -32.09 -3.22
N ARG A 6 3.04 -32.17 -1.90
CA ARG A 6 1.86 -31.67 -1.17
C ARG A 6 2.31 -30.85 0.02
N PHE A 7 1.68 -29.69 0.22
CA PHE A 7 1.87 -28.83 1.38
C PHE A 7 0.51 -28.44 1.94
N GLN A 8 0.46 -28.29 3.26
CA GLN A 8 -0.73 -27.83 3.96
C GLN A 8 -0.31 -26.80 5.00
N PHE A 9 -1.05 -25.70 5.05
CA PHE A 9 -0.85 -24.60 6.00
C PHE A 9 -2.17 -24.39 6.73
N ARG A 10 -2.09 -24.11 8.04
CA ARG A 10 -3.26 -23.92 8.89
C ARG A 10 -3.07 -22.66 9.72
N SER A 11 -4.14 -21.89 9.90
CA SER A 11 -4.17 -20.73 10.76
C SER A 11 -5.52 -20.63 11.46
N LEU A 12 -5.49 -20.26 12.73
CA LEU A 12 -6.68 -19.84 13.47
C LEU A 12 -6.88 -18.34 13.28
N ILE A 13 -8.09 -17.95 12.93
CA ILE A 13 -8.51 -16.55 12.77
C ILE A 13 -9.71 -16.30 13.67
N ASN A 14 -9.67 -15.22 14.47
CA ASN A 14 -10.75 -14.84 15.38
C ASN A 14 -11.89 -14.14 14.62
N ARG A 15 -12.44 -14.84 13.62
CA ARG A 15 -13.56 -14.41 12.77
C ARG A 15 -14.46 -15.61 12.53
N SER A 16 -15.75 -15.35 12.32
CA SER A 16 -16.70 -16.42 12.00
C SER A 16 -16.39 -17.05 10.63
N PRO A 17 -16.80 -18.31 10.38
CA PRO A 17 -16.62 -18.96 9.09
C PRO A 17 -17.25 -18.16 7.94
N GLU A 18 -18.43 -17.60 8.15
CA GLU A 18 -19.19 -16.82 7.16
C GLU A 18 -18.41 -15.54 6.76
N GLU A 19 -17.79 -14.85 7.73
CA GLU A 19 -16.99 -13.67 7.43
C GLU A 19 -15.71 -14.01 6.66
N VAL A 20 -15.02 -15.07 7.07
CA VAL A 20 -13.81 -15.55 6.40
C VAL A 20 -14.14 -16.02 4.98
N PHE A 21 -15.23 -16.76 4.81
CA PHE A 21 -15.68 -17.18 3.50
C PHE A 21 -16.13 -16.00 2.65
N GLY A 22 -16.95 -15.11 3.22
CA GLY A 22 -17.42 -13.87 2.59
C GLY A 22 -16.29 -12.97 2.12
N TRP A 23 -15.14 -12.94 2.84
CA TRP A 23 -13.95 -12.22 2.39
C TRP A 23 -13.44 -12.72 1.04
N HIS A 24 -13.48 -14.05 0.81
CA HIS A 24 -13.05 -14.67 -0.45
C HIS A 24 -14.02 -14.42 -1.63
N LEU A 25 -15.24 -13.94 -1.36
CA LEU A 25 -16.24 -13.62 -2.39
C LEU A 25 -16.18 -12.18 -2.89
N LYS A 26 -15.42 -11.33 -2.20
CA LYS A 26 -15.38 -9.90 -2.49
C LYS A 26 -14.58 -9.58 -3.76
N ASP A 27 -14.97 -8.52 -4.44
CA ASP A 27 -14.21 -7.95 -5.53
C ASP A 27 -12.79 -7.58 -5.06
N ARG A 28 -11.80 -7.65 -5.94
CA ARG A 28 -10.39 -7.35 -5.62
C ARG A 28 -9.73 -8.22 -4.54
N MET A 29 -10.40 -9.28 -4.09
CA MET A 29 -9.82 -10.23 -3.13
C MET A 29 -8.47 -10.77 -3.62
N VAL A 30 -8.36 -11.08 -4.91
CA VAL A 30 -7.13 -11.63 -5.50
C VAL A 30 -5.97 -10.64 -5.38
N GLU A 31 -6.20 -9.36 -5.67
CA GLU A 31 -5.20 -8.30 -5.51
C GLU A 31 -4.80 -8.12 -4.05
N ARG A 32 -5.74 -8.31 -3.12
CA ARG A 32 -5.48 -8.26 -1.67
C ARG A 32 -4.65 -9.45 -1.17
N CYS A 33 -4.69 -10.60 -1.86
CA CYS A 33 -3.88 -11.78 -1.54
C CYS A 33 -2.42 -11.67 -2.01
N ILE A 34 -2.06 -10.73 -2.88
CA ILE A 34 -0.73 -10.64 -3.47
C ILE A 34 0.21 -9.85 -2.57
N PRO A 35 1.20 -10.49 -1.92
CA PRO A 35 2.15 -9.78 -1.08
C PRO A 35 2.99 -8.79 -1.88
N PRO A 36 3.38 -7.64 -1.29
CA PRO A 36 4.15 -6.60 -1.98
C PRO A 36 5.57 -7.06 -2.39
N TYR A 37 6.08 -8.12 -1.80
CA TYR A 37 7.39 -8.71 -2.12
C TYR A 37 7.32 -9.74 -3.26
N GLU A 38 6.14 -10.14 -3.70
CA GLU A 38 5.96 -11.04 -4.82
C GLU A 38 5.88 -10.27 -6.15
N SER A 39 6.58 -10.79 -7.15
CA SER A 39 6.51 -10.28 -8.51
C SER A 39 5.38 -10.99 -9.27
N ILE A 40 4.16 -10.77 -8.83
CA ILE A 40 2.94 -11.33 -9.43
C ILE A 40 2.12 -10.16 -10.01
N SER A 41 1.61 -10.33 -11.22
CA SER A 41 0.68 -9.40 -11.85
C SER A 41 -0.47 -10.15 -12.47
N ILE A 42 -1.69 -9.70 -12.22
CA ILE A 42 -2.89 -10.19 -12.88
C ILE A 42 -2.87 -9.68 -14.32
N LEU A 43 -3.07 -10.58 -15.28
CA LEU A 43 -3.12 -10.27 -16.70
C LEU A 43 -4.55 -10.14 -17.19
N ASN A 44 -5.40 -11.07 -16.77
CA ASN A 44 -6.82 -11.12 -17.10
C ASN A 44 -7.59 -11.84 -15.98
N SER A 45 -8.86 -11.48 -15.83
CA SER A 45 -9.81 -12.15 -14.94
C SER A 45 -11.13 -12.28 -15.71
N GLU A 46 -11.62 -13.51 -15.85
CA GLU A 46 -12.88 -13.85 -16.54
C GLU A 46 -13.82 -14.48 -15.52
N GLY A 47 -14.98 -13.87 -15.34
CA GLY A 47 -15.95 -14.28 -14.33
C GLY A 47 -15.68 -13.63 -12.95
N ARG A 48 -16.50 -14.02 -11.97
CA ARG A 48 -16.35 -13.56 -10.58
C ARG A 48 -15.50 -14.57 -9.80
N PRO A 49 -14.74 -14.12 -8.79
CA PRO A 49 -14.09 -15.05 -7.86
C PRO A 49 -15.08 -16.07 -7.31
N ASN A 50 -14.61 -17.32 -7.18
CA ASN A 50 -15.39 -18.43 -6.60
C ASN A 50 -16.64 -18.89 -7.38
N VAL A 51 -16.78 -18.50 -8.64
CA VAL A 51 -17.74 -19.10 -9.56
C VAL A 51 -17.02 -20.20 -10.35
N ILE A 52 -17.58 -21.41 -10.36
CA ILE A 52 -17.01 -22.54 -11.13
C ILE A 52 -16.85 -22.15 -12.60
N GLY A 53 -15.69 -22.42 -13.17
CA GLY A 53 -15.32 -22.05 -14.53
C GLY A 53 -14.72 -20.64 -14.67
N SER A 54 -14.74 -19.81 -13.64
CA SER A 54 -14.04 -18.52 -13.65
C SER A 54 -12.54 -18.72 -13.74
N LYS A 55 -11.88 -17.87 -14.53
CA LYS A 55 -10.45 -17.96 -14.84
C LYS A 55 -9.70 -16.71 -14.45
N ILE A 56 -8.49 -16.91 -13.93
CA ILE A 56 -7.57 -15.81 -13.60
C ILE A 56 -6.21 -16.14 -14.18
N ALA A 57 -5.68 -15.23 -15.00
CA ALA A 57 -4.34 -15.36 -15.57
C ALA A 57 -3.36 -14.47 -14.79
N PHE A 58 -2.30 -15.09 -14.27
CA PHE A 58 -1.20 -14.39 -13.59
C PHE A 58 0.08 -14.47 -14.40
N ARG A 59 0.85 -13.40 -14.34
CA ARG A 59 2.27 -13.45 -14.65
C ARG A 59 3.06 -13.46 -13.35
N ALA A 60 3.77 -14.55 -13.09
CA ALA A 60 4.61 -14.69 -11.90
C ALA A 60 6.08 -14.83 -12.31
N ARG A 61 6.98 -14.21 -11.55
CA ARG A 61 8.43 -14.40 -11.71
C ARG A 61 8.93 -15.43 -10.73
N PHE A 62 9.52 -16.50 -11.26
CA PHE A 62 10.09 -17.58 -10.46
C PHE A 62 11.59 -17.36 -10.29
N LEU A 63 12.09 -17.43 -9.04
CA LEU A 63 13.50 -17.21 -8.65
C LEU A 63 14.12 -15.89 -9.17
N GLY A 64 13.28 -14.89 -9.52
CA GLY A 64 13.76 -13.62 -10.08
C GLY A 64 14.27 -13.69 -11.54
N LEU A 65 14.36 -14.90 -12.12
CA LEU A 65 14.98 -15.15 -13.43
C LEU A 65 13.94 -15.44 -14.52
N PHE A 66 12.99 -16.31 -14.22
CA PHE A 66 12.02 -16.80 -15.22
C PHE A 66 10.64 -16.20 -14.96
N SER A 67 10.03 -15.64 -16.02
CA SER A 67 8.64 -15.18 -15.97
C SER A 67 7.77 -16.27 -16.62
N THR A 68 6.71 -16.67 -15.93
CA THR A 68 5.73 -17.63 -16.43
C THR A 68 4.32 -17.09 -16.28
N THR A 69 3.46 -17.42 -17.22
CA THR A 69 2.02 -17.20 -17.07
C THR A 69 1.40 -18.44 -16.46
N VAL A 70 0.51 -18.25 -15.52
CA VAL A 70 -0.24 -19.32 -14.85
C VAL A 70 -1.72 -18.98 -14.99
N ASN A 71 -2.49 -19.89 -15.60
CA ASN A 71 -3.93 -19.75 -15.73
C ASN A 71 -4.59 -20.61 -14.66
N LEU A 72 -5.32 -19.97 -13.77
CA LEU A 72 -6.07 -20.60 -12.69
C LEU A 72 -7.55 -20.68 -13.06
N GLU A 73 -8.19 -21.80 -12.76
CA GLU A 73 -9.61 -22.04 -12.96
C GLU A 73 -10.25 -22.55 -11.68
N TYR A 74 -11.36 -21.94 -11.27
CA TYR A 74 -12.17 -22.43 -10.15
C TYR A 74 -12.95 -23.68 -10.58
N THR A 75 -12.68 -24.81 -9.93
CA THR A 75 -13.24 -26.13 -10.32
C THR A 75 -14.22 -26.73 -9.33
N GLU A 76 -14.10 -26.34 -8.06
CA GLU A 76 -14.98 -26.81 -6.99
C GLU A 76 -15.33 -25.61 -6.10
N PHE A 77 -16.57 -25.54 -5.66
CA PHE A 77 -17.04 -24.50 -4.76
C PHE A 77 -18.14 -25.07 -3.86
N VAL A 78 -17.90 -25.11 -2.56
CA VAL A 78 -18.87 -25.48 -1.54
C VAL A 78 -19.07 -24.25 -0.65
N PRO A 79 -20.27 -23.63 -0.69
CA PRO A 79 -20.55 -22.43 0.09
C PRO A 79 -20.19 -22.61 1.57
N ASP A 80 -19.57 -21.61 2.16
CA ASP A 80 -19.16 -21.51 3.56
C ASP A 80 -18.17 -22.57 4.05
N GLU A 81 -17.72 -23.47 3.17
CA GLU A 81 -16.80 -24.54 3.51
C GLU A 81 -15.48 -24.50 2.73
N SER A 82 -15.52 -24.49 1.40
CA SER A 82 -14.28 -24.62 0.63
C SER A 82 -14.41 -24.26 -0.85
N PHE A 83 -13.27 -23.95 -1.46
CA PHE A 83 -13.14 -23.85 -2.90
C PHE A 83 -11.82 -24.46 -3.39
N THR A 84 -11.79 -24.88 -4.64
CA THR A 84 -10.62 -25.47 -5.29
C THR A 84 -10.32 -24.75 -6.60
N ILE A 85 -9.05 -24.45 -6.81
CA ILE A 85 -8.51 -23.82 -8.01
C ILE A 85 -7.47 -24.74 -8.61
N ILE A 86 -7.47 -24.88 -9.95
CA ILE A 86 -6.51 -25.71 -10.67
C ILE A 86 -5.79 -24.86 -11.72
N ALA A 87 -4.48 -25.10 -11.87
CA ALA A 87 -3.70 -24.66 -13.04
C ALA A 87 -3.10 -25.87 -13.72
N LYS A 88 -3.13 -25.88 -15.06
CA LYS A 88 -2.62 -27.00 -15.89
C LYS A 88 -1.46 -26.59 -16.79
N ASP A 89 -0.94 -25.39 -16.62
CA ASP A 89 0.09 -24.79 -17.46
C ASP A 89 1.12 -23.99 -16.63
N GLY A 90 2.22 -23.66 -17.26
CA GLY A 90 3.33 -22.93 -16.65
C GLY A 90 4.49 -23.86 -16.23
N LEU A 91 5.29 -23.40 -15.26
CA LEU A 91 6.44 -24.13 -14.70
C LEU A 91 6.02 -25.39 -13.94
N LEU A 92 4.82 -25.40 -13.40
CA LEU A 92 4.19 -26.52 -12.73
C LEU A 92 3.26 -27.20 -13.76
N LYS A 93 3.43 -28.48 -13.96
CA LYS A 93 2.61 -29.26 -14.90
C LYS A 93 1.14 -29.31 -14.47
N GLU A 94 0.91 -29.31 -13.18
CA GLU A 94 -0.40 -29.24 -12.56
C GLU A 94 -0.24 -28.63 -11.16
N LEU A 95 -1.12 -27.70 -10.81
CA LEU A 95 -1.26 -27.17 -9.47
C LEU A 95 -2.73 -27.27 -9.07
N LYS A 96 -3.02 -27.97 -7.97
CA LYS A 96 -4.31 -27.95 -7.29
C LYS A 96 -4.14 -27.20 -5.98
N TYR A 97 -4.91 -26.13 -5.80
CA TYR A 97 -4.95 -25.33 -4.58
C TYR A 97 -6.36 -25.37 -4.01
N LYS A 98 -6.49 -25.82 -2.76
CA LYS A 98 -7.76 -25.86 -2.04
C LYS A 98 -7.65 -25.04 -0.77
N THR A 99 -8.61 -24.13 -0.56
CA THR A 99 -8.87 -23.48 0.71
C THR A 99 -10.10 -24.12 1.35
N ALA A 100 -9.98 -24.55 2.60
CA ALA A 100 -11.09 -25.03 3.41
C ALA A 100 -11.17 -24.18 4.69
N ILE A 101 -12.38 -23.87 5.12
CA ILE A 101 -12.68 -23.10 6.31
C ILE A 101 -13.52 -23.97 7.23
N THR A 102 -13.02 -24.21 8.43
CA THR A 102 -13.69 -25.07 9.42
C THR A 102 -14.02 -24.26 10.66
N PRO A 103 -15.27 -24.29 11.15
CA PRO A 103 -15.65 -23.63 12.37
C PRO A 103 -14.93 -24.26 13.56
N GLN A 104 -14.34 -23.47 14.42
CA GLN A 104 -13.80 -23.87 15.71
C GLN A 104 -14.70 -23.38 16.85
N SER A 105 -15.33 -22.23 16.66
CA SER A 105 -16.39 -21.68 17.49
C SER A 105 -17.24 -20.71 16.65
N GLU A 106 -18.25 -20.08 17.24
CA GLU A 106 -19.06 -19.05 16.59
C GLU A 106 -18.23 -17.88 16.05
N HIS A 107 -17.11 -17.56 16.69
CA HIS A 107 -16.26 -16.40 16.37
C HIS A 107 -14.83 -16.77 15.98
N THR A 108 -14.56 -18.04 15.76
CA THR A 108 -13.20 -18.50 15.41
C THR A 108 -13.26 -19.56 14.33
N SER A 109 -12.44 -19.38 13.29
CA SER A 109 -12.30 -20.31 12.17
C SER A 109 -10.87 -20.82 12.03
N GLU A 110 -10.71 -22.08 11.61
CA GLU A 110 -9.45 -22.58 11.10
C GLU A 110 -9.49 -22.52 9.56
N ILE A 111 -8.51 -21.84 8.96
CA ILE A 111 -8.30 -21.84 7.51
C ILE A 111 -7.22 -22.86 7.19
N ILE A 112 -7.53 -23.75 6.23
CA ILE A 112 -6.64 -24.80 5.78
C ILE A 112 -6.36 -24.60 4.29
N ASP A 113 -5.15 -24.17 3.95
CA ASP A 113 -4.68 -24.04 2.58
C ASP A 113 -3.84 -25.22 2.17
N SER A 114 -4.30 -25.98 1.17
CA SER A 114 -3.67 -27.20 0.68
C SER A 114 -3.21 -27.04 -0.76
N PHE A 115 -1.94 -27.33 -1.00
CA PHE A 115 -1.33 -27.29 -2.31
C PHE A 115 -0.87 -28.68 -2.72
N ALA A 116 -1.29 -29.14 -3.91
CA ALA A 116 -0.77 -30.32 -4.56
C ALA A 116 -0.27 -29.92 -5.95
N PHE A 117 0.98 -30.20 -6.26
CA PHE A 117 1.54 -29.86 -7.56
C PHE A 117 2.49 -30.94 -8.10
N SER A 118 2.65 -30.93 -9.40
CA SER A 118 3.61 -31.76 -10.13
C SER A 118 4.51 -30.88 -10.99
N HIS A 119 5.75 -31.33 -11.18
CA HIS A 119 6.73 -30.61 -12.00
C HIS A 119 7.66 -31.56 -12.75
N ASN A 120 8.28 -31.05 -13.80
CA ASN A 120 9.17 -31.83 -14.68
C ASN A 120 10.67 -31.65 -14.32
N PHE A 121 11.02 -31.11 -13.19
CA PHE A 121 12.42 -30.97 -12.79
C PHE A 121 13.03 -32.35 -12.49
N PRO A 122 14.34 -32.54 -12.77
CA PRO A 122 15.03 -33.78 -12.41
C PRO A 122 14.88 -34.10 -10.92
N ARG A 123 14.65 -35.36 -10.58
CA ARG A 123 14.35 -35.79 -9.21
C ARG A 123 15.40 -35.38 -8.17
N ILE A 124 16.67 -35.32 -8.59
CA ILE A 124 17.77 -34.92 -7.72
C ILE A 124 17.59 -33.52 -7.11
N PHE A 125 16.86 -32.63 -7.79
CA PHE A 125 16.59 -31.26 -7.32
C PHE A 125 15.29 -31.14 -6.50
N ASN A 126 14.49 -32.21 -6.40
CA ASN A 126 13.19 -32.16 -5.73
C ASN A 126 13.26 -31.66 -4.27
N PRO A 127 14.19 -32.12 -3.41
CA PRO A 127 14.23 -31.65 -2.03
C PRO A 127 14.49 -30.15 -1.93
N LEU A 128 15.37 -29.62 -2.77
CA LEU A 128 15.69 -28.19 -2.80
C LEU A 128 14.52 -27.38 -3.32
N ILE A 129 13.90 -27.80 -4.44
CA ILE A 129 12.75 -27.13 -5.05
C ILE A 129 11.56 -27.12 -4.09
N ASN A 130 11.27 -28.25 -3.46
CA ASN A 130 10.17 -28.37 -2.49
C ASN A 130 10.39 -27.46 -1.30
N ARG A 131 11.62 -27.37 -0.77
CA ARG A 131 11.96 -26.46 0.35
C ARG A 131 11.75 -24.99 -0.03
N ILE A 132 12.19 -24.60 -1.24
CA ILE A 132 12.02 -23.22 -1.75
C ILE A 132 10.53 -22.91 -1.94
N LEU A 133 9.78 -23.80 -2.59
CA LEU A 133 8.35 -23.61 -2.83
C LEU A 133 7.56 -23.57 -1.53
N GLN A 134 7.82 -24.51 -0.59
CA GLN A 134 7.16 -24.54 0.70
C GLN A 134 7.35 -23.24 1.46
N LYS A 135 8.60 -22.73 1.54
CA LYS A 135 8.89 -21.46 2.21
C LYS A 135 8.19 -20.28 1.54
N ARG A 136 8.14 -20.27 0.20
CA ARG A 136 7.46 -19.19 -0.54
C ARG A 136 5.95 -19.24 -0.36
N LEU A 137 5.35 -20.43 -0.50
CA LEU A 137 3.92 -20.62 -0.30
C LEU A 137 3.49 -20.29 1.14
N PHE A 138 4.28 -20.71 2.13
CA PHE A 138 4.02 -20.36 3.54
C PHE A 138 3.93 -18.84 3.72
N ARG A 139 4.86 -18.07 3.14
CA ARG A 139 4.83 -16.61 3.23
C ARG A 139 3.61 -15.98 2.55
N ILE A 140 3.23 -16.49 1.36
CA ILE A 140 2.05 -16.00 0.63
C ILE A 140 0.77 -16.29 1.42
N VAL A 141 0.64 -17.51 1.96
CA VAL A 141 -0.51 -17.92 2.76
C VAL A 141 -0.60 -17.10 4.05
N ASN A 142 0.51 -16.91 4.75
CA ASN A 142 0.54 -16.09 5.96
C ASN A 142 0.08 -14.65 5.67
N TYR A 143 0.62 -14.05 4.60
CA TYR A 143 0.19 -12.72 4.17
C TYR A 143 -1.32 -12.69 3.92
N LYS A 144 -1.86 -13.66 3.17
CA LYS A 144 -3.30 -13.76 2.91
C LYS A 144 -4.11 -13.83 4.22
N HIS A 145 -3.68 -14.65 5.18
CA HIS A 145 -4.40 -14.81 6.45
C HIS A 145 -4.35 -13.54 7.31
N GLU A 146 -3.22 -12.83 7.34
CA GLU A 146 -3.10 -11.52 7.99
C GLU A 146 -4.04 -10.49 7.33
N MET A 147 -4.14 -10.50 6.00
CA MET A 147 -5.03 -9.59 5.26
C MET A 147 -6.51 -9.89 5.52
N ILE A 148 -6.89 -11.17 5.64
CA ILE A 148 -8.27 -11.56 6.00
C ILE A 148 -8.65 -10.95 7.35
N ASP A 149 -7.83 -11.13 8.38
CA ASP A 149 -8.12 -10.59 9.71
C ASP A 149 -8.16 -9.07 9.73
N HIS A 150 -7.18 -8.42 9.08
CA HIS A 150 -7.11 -6.97 8.94
C HIS A 150 -8.35 -6.40 8.25
N ASP A 151 -8.68 -6.91 7.06
CA ASP A 151 -9.75 -6.36 6.23
C ASP A 151 -11.13 -6.55 6.89
N ILE A 152 -11.40 -7.74 7.46
CA ILE A 152 -12.65 -7.98 8.22
C ILE A 152 -12.72 -7.04 9.42
N GLY A 153 -11.62 -6.86 10.15
CA GLY A 153 -11.55 -5.93 11.27
C GLY A 153 -11.90 -4.50 10.88
N MET A 154 -11.37 -4.03 9.76
CA MET A 154 -11.68 -2.69 9.22
C MET A 154 -13.14 -2.56 8.81
N LEU A 155 -13.72 -3.55 8.12
CA LEU A 155 -15.12 -3.51 7.69
C LEU A 155 -16.10 -3.56 8.87
N ARG A 156 -15.80 -4.34 9.90
CA ARG A 156 -16.61 -4.37 11.14
C ARG A 156 -16.58 -3.04 11.88
N LYS A 157 -15.42 -2.39 11.91
CA LYS A 157 -15.26 -1.11 12.61
C LYS A 157 -16.00 0.04 11.93
N TYR A 158 -16.15 -0.01 10.62
CA TYR A 158 -16.75 1.06 9.81
C TYR A 158 -17.91 0.53 8.98
N PRO A 159 -19.03 0.13 9.60
CA PRO A 159 -20.23 -0.23 8.85
C PRO A 159 -20.78 1.00 8.11
N PHE A 160 -21.34 0.78 6.94
CA PHE A 160 -21.99 1.83 6.15
C PHE A 160 -23.31 1.33 5.57
N GLU A 161 -24.29 2.22 5.48
CA GLU A 161 -25.63 1.90 4.96
C GLU A 161 -25.64 1.82 3.42
N ARG A 162 -24.81 2.61 2.77
CA ARG A 162 -24.65 2.62 1.32
C ARG A 162 -23.20 2.79 0.89
N PRO A 163 -22.83 2.25 -0.28
CA PRO A 163 -21.53 2.53 -0.87
C PRO A 163 -21.26 4.04 -1.01
N LEU A 164 -20.06 4.47 -0.65
CA LEU A 164 -19.59 5.82 -0.95
C LEU A 164 -19.09 5.87 -2.40
N LYS A 165 -19.38 6.97 -3.10
CA LYS A 165 -18.81 7.30 -4.39
C LYS A 165 -17.48 8.05 -4.16
N VAL A 166 -16.36 7.40 -4.43
CA VAL A 166 -15.01 7.89 -4.07
C VAL A 166 -14.19 8.17 -5.33
N LEU A 167 -13.66 9.39 -5.45
CA LEU A 167 -12.73 9.75 -6.52
C LEU A 167 -11.30 9.70 -6.00
N VAL A 168 -10.45 8.88 -6.64
CA VAL A 168 -9.04 8.72 -6.25
C VAL A 168 -8.13 9.26 -7.35
N SER A 169 -7.38 10.33 -7.07
CA SER A 169 -6.30 10.79 -7.92
C SER A 169 -4.99 10.11 -7.57
N GLY A 170 -4.12 9.87 -8.56
CA GLY A 170 -2.88 9.13 -8.32
C GLY A 170 -3.11 7.64 -8.02
N SER A 171 -4.23 7.08 -8.46
CA SER A 171 -4.65 5.69 -8.28
C SER A 171 -3.68 4.65 -8.87
N HIS A 172 -2.81 5.02 -9.79
CA HIS A 172 -1.75 4.15 -10.33
C HIS A 172 -0.45 4.17 -9.49
N GLY A 173 -0.37 5.07 -8.49
CA GLY A 173 0.76 5.13 -7.54
C GLY A 173 0.69 4.03 -6.48
N LEU A 174 1.77 3.91 -5.69
CA LEU A 174 1.86 2.88 -4.65
C LEU A 174 0.69 2.93 -3.66
N ILE A 175 0.40 4.09 -3.09
CA ILE A 175 -0.69 4.26 -2.12
C ILE A 175 -2.04 4.17 -2.82
N GLY A 176 -2.23 4.94 -3.90
CA GLY A 176 -3.52 5.05 -4.58
C GLY A 176 -4.03 3.73 -5.13
N LYS A 177 -3.15 2.89 -5.66
CA LYS A 177 -3.49 1.55 -6.17
C LYS A 177 -3.98 0.62 -5.05
N ASN A 178 -3.26 0.55 -3.93
CA ASN A 178 -3.66 -0.28 -2.79
C ASN A 178 -4.94 0.24 -2.14
N LEU A 179 -5.10 1.57 -2.07
CA LEU A 179 -6.33 2.18 -1.57
C LEU A 179 -7.53 1.85 -2.46
N ALA A 180 -7.41 2.01 -3.79
CA ALA A 180 -8.48 1.71 -4.73
C ALA A 180 -8.91 0.24 -4.60
N TYR A 181 -7.97 -0.69 -4.57
CA TYR A 181 -8.27 -2.11 -4.37
C TYR A 181 -9.00 -2.38 -3.05
N PHE A 182 -8.57 -1.75 -1.96
CA PHE A 182 -9.25 -1.92 -0.68
C PHE A 182 -10.66 -1.32 -0.69
N LEU A 183 -10.86 -0.14 -1.28
CA LEU A 183 -12.17 0.51 -1.35
C LEU A 183 -13.16 -0.29 -2.21
N GLU A 184 -12.73 -0.80 -3.37
CA GLU A 184 -13.54 -1.68 -4.21
C GLU A 184 -13.86 -2.99 -3.48
N PHE A 185 -12.85 -3.59 -2.82
CA PHE A 185 -13.03 -4.75 -1.95
C PHE A 185 -14.05 -4.48 -0.82
N ALA A 186 -14.00 -3.31 -0.22
CA ALA A 186 -14.97 -2.89 0.81
C ALA A 186 -16.39 -2.71 0.26
N GLY A 187 -16.56 -2.56 -1.06
CA GLY A 187 -17.86 -2.40 -1.74
C GLY A 187 -18.19 -0.95 -2.04
N HIS A 188 -17.25 -0.02 -2.01
CA HIS A 188 -17.44 1.36 -2.43
C HIS A 188 -17.40 1.54 -3.95
N ASP A 189 -18.03 2.60 -4.46
CA ASP A 189 -18.01 2.99 -5.87
C ASP A 189 -16.79 3.85 -6.16
N VAL A 190 -15.69 3.23 -6.66
CA VAL A 190 -14.40 3.88 -6.84
C VAL A 190 -14.21 4.36 -8.27
N TRP A 191 -13.84 5.64 -8.40
CA TRP A 191 -13.54 6.31 -9.66
C TRP A 191 -12.08 6.78 -9.65
N HIS A 192 -11.44 6.68 -10.80
CA HIS A 192 -10.04 7.08 -10.98
C HIS A 192 -9.95 8.45 -11.64
N LEU A 193 -9.10 9.33 -11.12
CA LEU A 193 -8.79 10.60 -11.74
C LEU A 193 -7.42 10.54 -12.39
N SER A 194 -7.36 10.63 -13.71
CA SER A 194 -6.16 10.43 -14.52
C SER A 194 -5.93 11.56 -15.52
N ARG A 195 -4.69 11.72 -15.94
CA ARG A 195 -4.32 12.65 -17.03
C ARG A 195 -4.58 12.06 -18.42
N PHE A 196 -4.68 10.75 -18.49
CA PHE A 196 -4.85 10.02 -19.74
C PHE A 196 -6.01 9.03 -19.57
N GLY A 197 -6.68 8.72 -20.69
CA GLY A 197 -7.68 7.66 -20.68
C GLY A 197 -7.09 6.34 -20.17
N SER A 198 -7.87 5.62 -19.40
CA SER A 198 -7.55 4.29 -18.88
C SER A 198 -8.47 3.27 -19.53
N LYS A 199 -8.06 1.99 -19.53
CA LYS A 199 -8.95 0.87 -19.85
C LYS A 199 -9.98 0.60 -18.72
N GLU A 200 -9.81 1.24 -17.57
CA GLU A 200 -10.74 1.15 -16.45
C GLU A 200 -11.98 2.00 -16.75
N GLU A 201 -13.16 1.40 -16.69
CA GLU A 201 -14.43 2.02 -17.07
C GLU A 201 -14.76 3.29 -16.27
N LYS A 202 -14.40 3.34 -14.98
CA LYS A 202 -14.68 4.45 -14.07
C LYS A 202 -13.49 5.43 -13.97
N THR A 203 -13.11 6.03 -15.11
CA THR A 203 -11.99 6.98 -15.15
C THR A 203 -12.43 8.34 -15.64
N LEU A 204 -12.18 9.38 -14.84
CA LEU A 204 -12.29 10.78 -15.24
C LEU A 204 -10.95 11.30 -15.74
N ILE A 205 -11.01 12.13 -16.78
CA ILE A 205 -9.84 12.75 -17.39
C ILE A 205 -9.79 14.23 -17.01
N TRP A 206 -8.59 14.69 -16.59
CA TRP A 206 -8.35 16.10 -16.30
C TRP A 206 -6.87 16.47 -16.56
N ASP A 207 -6.61 17.72 -16.85
CA ASP A 207 -5.24 18.24 -16.89
C ASP A 207 -4.92 19.01 -15.61
N PRO A 208 -4.01 18.50 -14.75
CA PRO A 208 -3.64 19.18 -13.51
C PRO A 208 -2.93 20.53 -13.73
N LYS A 209 -2.43 20.82 -14.94
CA LYS A 209 -1.76 22.08 -15.23
C LYS A 209 -2.74 23.19 -15.59
N THR A 210 -3.76 22.89 -16.37
CA THR A 210 -4.76 23.86 -16.87
C THR A 210 -6.05 23.81 -16.05
N GLY A 211 -6.38 22.67 -15.44
CA GLY A 211 -7.67 22.39 -14.83
C GLY A 211 -8.72 21.94 -15.84
N GLU A 212 -8.36 21.74 -17.10
CA GLU A 212 -9.30 21.33 -18.15
C GLU A 212 -9.91 19.97 -17.84
N CYS A 213 -11.25 19.91 -17.82
CA CYS A 213 -12.05 18.70 -17.62
C CYS A 213 -13.51 18.98 -17.99
N ASP A 214 -14.33 17.93 -18.10
CA ASP A 214 -15.79 18.08 -18.06
C ASP A 214 -16.25 18.12 -16.60
N SER A 215 -16.42 19.32 -16.05
CA SER A 215 -16.77 19.53 -14.64
C SER A 215 -18.09 18.85 -14.22
N ARG A 216 -19.03 18.61 -15.14
CA ARG A 216 -20.30 17.92 -14.85
C ARG A 216 -20.08 16.49 -14.35
N GLN A 217 -19.00 15.84 -14.77
CA GLN A 217 -18.66 14.49 -14.36
C GLN A 217 -18.16 14.41 -12.90
N PHE A 218 -17.79 15.56 -12.31
CA PHE A 218 -17.29 15.64 -10.92
C PHE A 218 -18.40 15.80 -9.89
N GLU A 219 -19.66 15.89 -10.29
CA GLU A 219 -20.80 16.00 -9.39
C GLU A 219 -21.09 14.72 -8.61
N GLY A 220 -21.49 14.88 -7.34
CA GLY A 220 -22.06 13.81 -6.53
C GLY A 220 -21.05 12.78 -5.99
N PHE A 221 -19.77 13.10 -5.91
CA PHE A 221 -18.83 12.31 -5.14
C PHE A 221 -19.00 12.57 -3.64
N ASP A 222 -18.98 11.50 -2.83
CA ASP A 222 -19.01 11.64 -1.37
C ASP A 222 -17.64 12.06 -0.84
N VAL A 223 -16.57 11.45 -1.37
CA VAL A 223 -15.18 11.66 -0.92
C VAL A 223 -14.24 11.77 -2.11
N VAL A 224 -13.29 12.68 -2.01
CA VAL A 224 -12.15 12.78 -2.93
C VAL A 224 -10.87 12.49 -2.18
N VAL A 225 -10.06 11.55 -2.67
CA VAL A 225 -8.72 11.25 -2.14
C VAL A 225 -7.68 11.69 -3.17
N HIS A 226 -6.99 12.79 -2.87
CA HIS A 226 -6.02 13.42 -3.77
C HIS A 226 -4.59 13.02 -3.42
N LEU A 227 -4.05 12.01 -4.14
CA LEU A 227 -2.70 11.46 -3.95
C LEU A 227 -1.75 11.78 -5.11
N ALA A 228 -2.22 12.49 -6.13
CA ALA A 228 -1.43 12.79 -7.31
C ALA A 228 -0.33 13.82 -7.02
N GLY A 229 0.85 13.58 -7.56
CA GLY A 229 1.98 14.50 -7.47
C GLY A 229 3.20 13.97 -8.21
N GLU A 230 4.06 14.87 -8.66
CA GLU A 230 5.34 14.52 -9.29
C GLU A 230 6.22 13.73 -8.31
N ASN A 231 6.81 12.60 -8.77
CA ASN A 231 7.63 11.77 -7.90
C ASN A 231 8.89 12.51 -7.41
N ILE A 232 8.93 12.82 -6.12
CA ILE A 232 10.00 13.58 -5.47
C ILE A 232 11.30 12.77 -5.35
N GLY A 233 11.19 11.44 -5.28
CA GLY A 233 12.32 10.52 -5.13
C GLY A 233 13.05 10.19 -6.42
N GLU A 234 12.56 10.62 -7.60
CA GLU A 234 13.16 10.34 -8.90
C GLU A 234 14.00 11.48 -9.42
N GLY A 235 15.12 11.13 -10.07
CA GLY A 235 16.06 12.07 -10.66
C GLY A 235 16.78 12.95 -9.64
N ARG A 236 17.62 13.87 -10.13
CA ARG A 236 18.27 14.92 -9.31
C ARG A 236 17.31 16.10 -9.12
N TRP A 237 17.42 16.81 -7.99
CA TRP A 237 16.65 18.04 -7.75
C TRP A 237 17.28 19.25 -8.45
N THR A 238 17.15 19.28 -9.76
CA THR A 238 17.45 20.49 -10.54
C THR A 238 16.38 21.55 -10.27
N LYS A 239 16.66 22.80 -10.61
CA LYS A 239 15.69 23.91 -10.50
C LYS A 239 14.35 23.55 -11.20
N LYS A 240 14.41 23.00 -12.41
CA LYS A 240 13.24 22.53 -13.19
C LYS A 240 12.49 21.38 -12.50
N LYS A 241 13.22 20.43 -11.87
CA LYS A 241 12.58 19.32 -11.13
C LYS A 241 11.87 19.82 -9.88
N LYS A 242 12.51 20.70 -9.10
CA LYS A 242 11.90 21.31 -7.90
C LYS A 242 10.63 22.08 -8.24
N GLU A 243 10.68 22.86 -9.33
CA GLU A 243 9.50 23.58 -9.82
C GLU A 243 8.35 22.63 -10.21
N ARG A 244 8.62 21.52 -10.91
CA ARG A 244 7.59 20.50 -11.21
C ARG A 244 7.02 19.86 -9.95
N VAL A 245 7.87 19.53 -8.97
CA VAL A 245 7.45 18.95 -7.70
C VAL A 245 6.51 19.92 -6.96
N LEU A 246 6.88 21.18 -6.87
CA LEU A 246 6.07 22.21 -6.22
C LEU A 246 4.75 22.44 -6.99
N LYS A 247 4.81 22.76 -8.29
CA LYS A 247 3.61 23.05 -9.09
C LYS A 247 2.63 21.90 -9.19
N SER A 248 3.11 20.64 -9.24
CA SER A 248 2.22 19.49 -9.28
C SER A 248 1.37 19.34 -8.02
N ARG A 249 1.82 19.91 -6.92
CA ARG A 249 1.13 19.87 -5.61
C ARG A 249 0.34 21.14 -5.33
N SER A 250 0.95 22.32 -5.47
CA SER A 250 0.25 23.57 -5.26
C SER A 250 -0.77 23.84 -6.37
N LYS A 251 -0.29 24.13 -7.59
CA LYS A 251 -1.15 24.50 -8.71
C LYS A 251 -2.09 23.38 -9.16
N GLY A 252 -1.59 22.12 -9.18
CA GLY A 252 -2.42 20.98 -9.51
C GLY A 252 -3.58 20.81 -8.52
N THR A 253 -3.32 20.97 -7.20
CA THR A 253 -4.37 20.91 -6.18
C THR A 253 -5.31 22.12 -6.27
N GLU A 254 -4.80 23.35 -6.46
CA GLU A 254 -5.62 24.54 -6.68
C GLU A 254 -6.59 24.37 -7.84
N ASN A 255 -6.12 23.88 -9.01
CA ASN A 255 -6.96 23.65 -10.16
C ASN A 255 -8.07 22.63 -9.86
N LEU A 256 -7.77 21.55 -9.14
CA LEU A 256 -8.78 20.57 -8.73
C LEU A 256 -9.79 21.17 -7.73
N VAL A 257 -9.33 21.99 -6.79
CA VAL A 257 -10.16 22.71 -5.83
C VAL A 257 -11.15 23.65 -6.54
N GLN A 258 -10.69 24.40 -7.55
CA GLN A 258 -11.56 25.28 -8.31
C GLN A 258 -12.69 24.52 -9.05
N ILE A 259 -12.41 23.31 -9.54
CA ILE A 259 -13.46 22.45 -10.12
C ILE A 259 -14.53 22.17 -9.06
N PHE A 260 -14.13 21.68 -7.87
CA PHE A 260 -15.08 21.34 -6.80
C PHE A 260 -15.82 22.55 -6.23
N LYS A 261 -15.17 23.72 -6.14
CA LYS A 261 -15.81 24.98 -5.72
C LYS A 261 -16.94 25.41 -6.65
N GLY A 262 -16.86 25.07 -7.94
CA GLY A 262 -17.87 25.38 -8.96
C GLY A 262 -19.05 24.42 -9.02
N LEU A 263 -19.02 23.29 -8.29
CA LEU A 263 -20.08 22.29 -8.31
C LEU A 263 -21.29 22.72 -7.48
N LYS A 264 -22.47 22.20 -7.87
CA LYS A 264 -23.70 22.34 -7.08
C LYS A 264 -23.68 21.43 -5.85
N ASN A 265 -23.14 20.23 -6.01
CA ASN A 265 -23.02 19.23 -4.96
C ASN A 265 -21.55 18.82 -4.79
N PRO A 266 -20.72 19.64 -4.12
CA PRO A 266 -19.33 19.33 -3.89
C PRO A 266 -19.19 18.09 -2.97
N PRO A 267 -18.02 17.42 -2.94
CA PRO A 267 -17.80 16.27 -2.08
C PRO A 267 -17.91 16.66 -0.60
N LYS A 268 -18.36 15.73 0.24
CA LYS A 268 -18.42 15.95 1.70
C LYS A 268 -17.04 16.03 2.35
N ALA A 269 -16.06 15.32 1.77
CA ALA A 269 -14.69 15.32 2.26
C ALA A 269 -13.68 15.33 1.11
N PHE A 270 -12.59 16.10 1.32
CA PHE A 270 -11.42 16.16 0.46
C PHE A 270 -10.18 15.76 1.28
N ILE A 271 -9.64 14.59 1.01
CA ILE A 271 -8.46 14.05 1.70
C ILE A 271 -7.26 14.22 0.79
N SER A 272 -6.39 15.16 1.14
CA SER A 272 -5.18 15.47 0.38
C SER A 272 -3.96 14.82 0.99
N ALA A 273 -3.09 14.28 0.14
CA ALA A 273 -1.79 13.84 0.60
C ALA A 273 -0.93 15.05 1.04
N SER A 274 -0.12 14.81 2.06
CA SER A 274 1.00 15.64 2.51
C SER A 274 2.13 14.70 3.00
N ALA A 275 3.13 15.20 3.67
CA ALA A 275 4.22 14.40 4.20
C ALA A 275 4.76 14.95 5.52
N VAL A 276 5.38 14.08 6.34
CA VAL A 276 6.10 14.50 7.57
C VAL A 276 7.26 15.46 7.28
N GLY A 277 7.68 15.60 6.01
CA GLY A 277 8.57 16.65 5.57
C GLY A 277 8.09 18.07 5.90
N TYR A 278 6.80 18.26 6.18
CA TYR A 278 6.22 19.48 6.73
C TYR A 278 6.98 19.99 7.96
N TYR A 279 7.36 19.09 8.86
CA TYR A 279 8.02 19.43 10.12
C TYR A 279 9.50 19.80 9.97
N GLY A 280 10.13 19.42 8.84
CA GLY A 280 11.56 19.68 8.61
C GLY A 280 12.48 18.84 9.49
N ASN A 281 13.67 19.38 9.77
CA ASN A 281 14.65 18.71 10.64
C ASN A 281 14.45 19.14 12.10
N ARG A 282 14.02 18.21 12.95
CA ARG A 282 13.72 18.44 14.38
C ARG A 282 14.67 17.67 15.33
N GLY A 283 15.71 17.04 14.78
CA GLY A 283 16.63 16.25 15.62
C GLY A 283 15.90 15.12 16.35
N ALA A 284 15.96 15.11 17.68
CA ALA A 284 15.29 14.12 18.53
C ALA A 284 13.94 14.63 19.11
N GLU A 285 13.55 15.88 18.81
CA GLU A 285 12.27 16.46 19.24
C GLU A 285 11.11 15.63 18.72
N VAL A 286 10.15 15.32 19.59
CA VAL A 286 8.90 14.66 19.22
C VAL A 286 7.95 15.74 18.69
N VAL A 287 7.40 15.52 17.51
CA VAL A 287 6.43 16.42 16.88
C VAL A 287 5.14 15.68 16.54
N ASP A 288 4.04 16.39 16.59
CA ASP A 288 2.69 15.93 16.28
C ASP A 288 1.94 16.94 15.39
N GLU A 289 0.64 16.74 15.21
CA GLU A 289 -0.18 17.60 14.36
C GLU A 289 -0.34 19.05 14.88
N THR A 290 -0.01 19.31 16.14
CA THR A 290 -0.03 20.66 16.73
C THR A 290 1.25 21.44 16.44
N SER A 291 2.31 20.73 16.05
CA SER A 291 3.62 21.30 15.75
C SER A 291 3.63 22.07 14.44
N GLY A 292 4.29 23.22 14.44
CA GLY A 292 4.40 24.10 13.26
C GLY A 292 5.35 23.57 12.18
N PRO A 293 5.37 24.20 10.99
CA PRO A 293 6.21 23.80 9.86
C PRO A 293 7.70 24.00 10.14
N GLY A 294 8.51 23.18 9.52
CA GLY A 294 9.96 23.33 9.49
C GLY A 294 10.40 24.53 8.62
N LYS A 295 11.54 25.09 8.94
CA LYS A 295 12.08 26.24 8.20
C LYS A 295 13.29 25.85 7.35
N GLY A 296 13.45 26.50 6.20
CA GLY A 296 14.66 26.44 5.39
C GLY A 296 14.81 25.21 4.50
N LEU A 297 13.90 24.23 4.54
CA LEU A 297 13.93 23.07 3.68
C LEU A 297 12.91 23.18 2.53
N PHE A 298 13.33 22.75 1.34
CA PHE A 298 12.44 22.72 0.17
C PHE A 298 11.24 21.80 0.39
N ILE A 299 11.44 20.64 1.02
CA ILE A 299 10.34 19.70 1.29
C ILE A 299 9.29 20.29 2.23
N SER A 300 9.68 21.07 3.24
CA SER A 300 8.73 21.74 4.16
C SER A 300 7.90 22.77 3.42
N GLN A 301 8.54 23.59 2.58
CA GLN A 301 7.84 24.54 1.71
C GLN A 301 6.83 23.82 0.79
N VAL A 302 7.23 22.70 0.17
CA VAL A 302 6.33 21.93 -0.70
C VAL A 302 5.10 21.45 0.07
N CYS A 303 5.27 20.94 1.29
CA CYS A 303 4.15 20.46 2.12
C CYS A 303 3.22 21.61 2.54
N GLU A 304 3.78 22.74 2.95
CA GLU A 304 3.00 23.95 3.32
C GLU A 304 2.13 24.45 2.15
N GLU A 305 2.73 24.60 0.97
CA GLU A 305 2.02 25.03 -0.23
C GLU A 305 0.95 24.00 -0.65
N TRP A 306 1.23 22.71 -0.48
CA TRP A 306 0.27 21.67 -0.79
C TRP A 306 -0.96 21.72 0.12
N GLU A 307 -0.73 21.82 1.44
CA GLU A 307 -1.83 21.94 2.41
C GLU A 307 -2.63 23.22 2.23
N ARG A 308 -1.95 24.34 1.94
CA ARG A 308 -2.60 25.61 1.67
C ARG A 308 -3.54 25.56 0.46
N ALA A 309 -3.13 24.86 -0.61
CA ALA A 309 -3.85 24.81 -1.87
C ALA A 309 -5.28 24.22 -1.77
N SER A 310 -5.59 23.45 -0.74
CA SER A 310 -6.90 22.82 -0.57
C SER A 310 -7.82 23.52 0.45
N ARG A 311 -7.31 24.48 1.22
CA ARG A 311 -8.09 25.13 2.31
C ARG A 311 -9.35 25.87 1.82
N GLU A 312 -9.32 26.39 0.61
CA GLU A 312 -10.48 27.12 0.05
C GLU A 312 -11.76 26.25 -0.07
N LEU A 313 -11.65 24.91 -0.05
CA LEU A 313 -12.81 24.03 -0.04
C LEU A 313 -13.58 24.09 1.29
N GLU A 314 -12.92 24.45 2.39
CA GLU A 314 -13.57 24.60 3.70
C GLU A 314 -14.65 25.67 3.68
N GLU A 315 -14.47 26.75 2.86
CA GLU A 315 -15.47 27.82 2.65
C GLU A 315 -16.76 27.30 2.01
N LYS A 316 -16.71 26.15 1.33
CA LYS A 316 -17.85 25.46 0.74
C LYS A 316 -18.46 24.40 1.65
N GLY A 317 -18.02 24.31 2.90
CA GLY A 317 -18.45 23.28 3.85
C GLY A 317 -17.86 21.89 3.60
N VAL A 318 -16.85 21.77 2.74
CA VAL A 318 -16.15 20.52 2.49
C VAL A 318 -15.15 20.27 3.62
N ARG A 319 -15.20 19.11 4.24
CA ARG A 319 -14.21 18.69 5.25
C ARG A 319 -12.87 18.41 4.57
N VAL A 320 -11.85 19.19 4.88
CA VAL A 320 -10.50 19.03 4.31
C VAL A 320 -9.58 18.34 5.31
N VAL A 321 -8.87 17.29 4.85
CA VAL A 321 -7.90 16.56 5.65
C VAL A 321 -6.58 16.44 4.89
N HIS A 322 -5.46 16.74 5.58
CA HIS A 322 -4.10 16.62 5.04
C HIS A 322 -3.40 15.43 5.69
N THR A 323 -3.27 14.32 4.94
CA THR A 323 -2.59 13.12 5.43
C THR A 323 -1.08 13.27 5.28
N ARG A 324 -0.37 13.56 6.40
CA ARG A 324 1.09 13.71 6.44
C ARG A 324 1.75 12.34 6.54
N PHE A 325 2.12 11.78 5.40
CA PHE A 325 2.74 10.45 5.33
C PHE A 325 4.18 10.46 5.80
N GLY A 326 4.53 9.49 6.67
CA GLY A 326 5.90 9.07 6.90
C GLY A 326 6.48 8.26 5.74
N MET A 327 7.63 7.64 5.97
CA MET A 327 8.21 6.71 5.01
C MET A 327 7.33 5.46 4.86
N VAL A 328 6.62 5.35 3.76
CA VAL A 328 5.75 4.20 3.48
C VAL A 328 6.60 2.96 3.17
N LEU A 329 6.41 1.91 3.99
CA LEU A 329 7.10 0.64 3.85
C LEU A 329 6.33 -0.29 2.90
N SER A 330 6.92 -0.55 1.74
CA SER A 330 6.45 -1.56 0.78
C SER A 330 7.61 -1.98 -0.12
N SER A 331 7.80 -3.28 -0.32
CA SER A 331 8.78 -3.79 -1.28
C SER A 331 8.33 -3.67 -2.74
N ALA A 332 7.04 -3.41 -2.98
CA ALA A 332 6.52 -3.16 -4.33
C ALA A 332 6.99 -1.82 -4.91
N GLY A 333 7.25 -0.80 -4.05
CA GLY A 333 7.62 0.54 -4.51
C GLY A 333 8.17 1.46 -3.42
N GLY A 334 8.30 2.75 -3.74
CA GLY A 334 8.68 3.79 -2.78
C GLY A 334 10.13 3.71 -2.28
N ALA A 335 10.34 4.27 -1.08
CA ALA A 335 11.66 4.38 -0.47
C ALA A 335 12.25 3.02 -0.09
N LEU A 336 11.46 2.13 0.53
CA LEU A 336 11.93 0.83 0.98
C LEU A 336 12.48 -0.02 -0.17
N LYS A 337 11.77 -0.07 -1.32
CA LYS A 337 12.25 -0.80 -2.50
C LYS A 337 13.62 -0.32 -2.97
N LYS A 338 13.85 1.01 -2.97
CA LYS A 338 15.14 1.61 -3.33
C LYS A 338 16.22 1.26 -2.30
N MET A 339 15.88 1.30 -1.01
CA MET A 339 16.80 0.92 0.06
C MET A 339 17.18 -0.56 0.01
N MET A 340 16.27 -1.46 -0.29
CA MET A 340 16.55 -2.91 -0.36
C MET A 340 17.60 -3.26 -1.40
N THR A 341 17.75 -2.49 -2.46
CA THR A 341 18.71 -2.79 -3.55
C THR A 341 20.17 -2.86 -3.05
N PRO A 342 20.73 -1.84 -2.41
CA PRO A 342 22.08 -1.94 -1.86
C PRO A 342 22.22 -3.04 -0.80
N PHE A 343 21.20 -3.31 0.02
CA PHE A 343 21.24 -4.41 0.99
C PHE A 343 21.36 -5.79 0.31
N LYS A 344 20.64 -6.00 -0.80
CA LYS A 344 20.75 -7.26 -1.56
C LYS A 344 22.16 -7.50 -2.09
N TRP A 345 22.91 -6.44 -2.35
CA TRP A 345 24.30 -6.49 -2.79
C TRP A 345 25.34 -6.49 -1.64
N GLY A 346 24.88 -6.49 -0.38
CA GLY A 346 25.78 -6.42 0.79
C GLY A 346 26.37 -5.02 1.05
N LEU A 347 25.87 -4.00 0.34
CA LEU A 347 26.34 -2.61 0.45
C LEU A 347 25.39 -1.73 1.29
N GLY A 348 24.33 -2.32 1.85
CA GLY A 348 23.34 -1.60 2.67
C GLY A 348 23.91 -1.28 4.06
N GLY A 349 24.20 -0.02 4.32
CA GLY A 349 24.70 0.49 5.59
C GLY A 349 23.86 1.65 6.13
N LYS A 350 24.20 2.12 7.35
CA LYS A 350 23.59 3.32 7.92
C LYS A 350 23.95 4.57 7.10
N LEU A 351 23.05 5.51 7.06
CA LEU A 351 23.22 6.78 6.36
C LEU A 351 23.75 7.83 7.34
N GLY A 352 24.84 8.51 6.99
CA GLY A 352 25.48 9.47 7.88
C GLY A 352 25.89 8.83 9.21
N ASN A 353 25.59 9.52 10.31
CA ASN A 353 25.83 9.01 11.68
C ASN A 353 24.78 7.95 12.09
N GLY A 354 23.63 7.88 11.40
CA GLY A 354 22.58 6.91 11.67
C GLY A 354 21.64 7.27 12.82
N HIS A 355 21.79 8.44 13.44
CA HIS A 355 20.98 8.84 14.59
C HIS A 355 19.70 9.58 14.20
N GLN A 356 19.57 10.01 12.93
CA GLN A 356 18.37 10.67 12.45
C GLN A 356 17.15 9.76 12.54
N TYR A 357 16.08 10.26 13.14
CA TYR A 357 14.82 9.54 13.25
C TYR A 357 14.11 9.43 11.91
N VAL A 358 13.57 8.25 11.67
CA VAL A 358 12.72 7.92 10.53
C VAL A 358 11.32 7.58 11.04
N SER A 359 10.35 8.43 10.72
CA SER A 359 8.94 8.12 10.91
C SER A 359 8.45 7.31 9.71
N TRP A 360 7.95 6.14 9.97
CA TRP A 360 7.60 5.12 8.97
C TRP A 360 6.18 4.61 9.19
N VAL A 361 5.59 3.96 8.19
CA VAL A 361 4.28 3.30 8.28
C VAL A 361 4.21 2.17 7.24
N ALA A 362 3.58 1.04 7.57
CA ALA A 362 3.32 -0.05 6.62
C ALA A 362 2.26 0.37 5.59
N ILE A 363 2.36 -0.14 4.36
CA ILE A 363 1.42 0.23 3.29
C ILE A 363 -0.04 -0.07 3.66
N ASP A 364 -0.30 -1.17 4.37
CA ASP A 364 -1.66 -1.54 4.76
C ASP A 364 -2.20 -0.63 5.87
N ASP A 365 -1.35 -0.20 6.81
CA ASP A 365 -1.71 0.85 7.78
C ASP A 365 -1.93 2.23 7.12
N VAL A 366 -1.26 2.53 6.00
CA VAL A 366 -1.57 3.74 5.21
C VAL A 366 -2.98 3.66 4.64
N VAL A 367 -3.33 2.55 4.01
CA VAL A 367 -4.67 2.31 3.46
C VAL A 367 -5.72 2.36 4.56
N GLY A 368 -5.48 1.66 5.67
CA GLY A 368 -6.35 1.64 6.83
C GLY A 368 -6.54 3.04 7.45
N SER A 369 -5.46 3.83 7.59
CA SER A 369 -5.52 5.21 8.11
C SER A 369 -6.34 6.14 7.20
N ILE A 370 -6.16 6.04 5.87
CA ILE A 370 -6.97 6.85 4.93
C ILE A 370 -8.44 6.45 5.04
N TYR A 371 -8.75 5.16 5.09
CA TYR A 371 -10.12 4.67 5.26
C TYR A 371 -10.72 5.11 6.61
N HIS A 372 -9.95 5.04 7.71
CA HIS A 372 -10.34 5.59 8.99
C HIS A 372 -10.69 7.07 8.91
N VAL A 373 -9.83 7.88 8.28
CA VAL A 373 -10.08 9.31 8.06
C VAL A 373 -11.35 9.54 7.21
N MET A 374 -11.58 8.72 6.19
CA MET A 374 -12.82 8.79 5.39
C MET A 374 -14.06 8.58 6.24
N MET A 375 -14.04 7.57 7.10
CA MET A 375 -15.19 7.10 7.88
C MET A 375 -15.35 7.83 9.22
N THR A 376 -14.41 8.75 9.60
CA THR A 376 -14.44 9.50 10.86
C THR A 376 -14.63 10.99 10.60
N PRO A 377 -15.87 11.50 10.62
CA PRO A 377 -16.17 12.90 10.27
C PRO A 377 -15.51 13.95 11.18
N SER A 378 -15.17 13.59 12.42
CA SER A 378 -14.49 14.49 13.37
C SER A 378 -13.03 14.78 13.02
N LEU A 379 -12.40 13.97 12.17
CA LEU A 379 -11.02 14.21 11.72
C LEU A 379 -11.00 15.24 10.59
N GLN A 380 -10.38 16.40 10.84
CA GLN A 380 -10.17 17.49 9.88
C GLN A 380 -8.80 18.13 10.06
N GLY A 381 -8.31 18.85 9.04
CA GLY A 381 -6.97 19.45 9.04
C GLY A 381 -5.86 18.42 8.93
N ALA A 382 -4.72 18.65 9.57
CA ALA A 382 -3.58 17.73 9.48
C ALA A 382 -3.79 16.43 10.26
N VAL A 383 -3.39 15.29 9.67
CA VAL A 383 -3.38 13.96 10.30
C VAL A 383 -2.07 13.26 9.95
N ASN A 384 -1.26 12.92 10.94
CA ASN A 384 -0.01 12.21 10.75
C ASN A 384 -0.27 10.72 10.50
N VAL A 385 0.10 10.25 9.31
CA VAL A 385 0.00 8.84 8.94
C VAL A 385 1.38 8.20 9.08
N VAL A 386 1.73 7.89 10.33
CA VAL A 386 2.99 7.26 10.76
C VAL A 386 2.69 6.20 11.81
N ALA A 387 3.50 5.13 11.86
CA ALA A 387 3.42 4.19 12.98
C ALA A 387 3.88 4.86 14.29
N PRO A 388 3.34 4.43 15.45
CA PRO A 388 3.58 5.11 16.74
C PRO A 388 5.01 4.99 17.28
N ASN A 389 5.88 4.21 16.61
CA ASN A 389 7.23 3.93 17.05
C ASN A 389 8.28 4.34 15.99
N PRO A 390 8.55 5.65 15.81
CA PRO A 390 9.63 6.11 14.96
C PRO A 390 10.98 5.60 15.47
N VAL A 391 11.91 5.30 14.56
CA VAL A 391 13.21 4.72 14.92
C VAL A 391 14.38 5.50 14.31
N PRO A 392 15.55 5.51 14.95
CA PRO A 392 16.79 5.97 14.32
C PRO A 392 17.13 5.15 13.07
N ASN A 393 17.82 5.76 12.11
CA ASN A 393 18.23 5.12 10.86
C ASN A 393 19.10 3.88 11.06
N ASP A 394 19.98 3.87 12.06
CA ASP A 394 20.81 2.71 12.38
C ASP A 394 19.97 1.50 12.82
N ILE A 395 18.88 1.71 13.57
CA ILE A 395 17.93 0.67 13.97
C ILE A 395 17.17 0.14 12.75
N LEU A 396 16.68 1.05 11.87
CA LEU A 396 16.05 0.65 10.60
C LEU A 396 17.01 -0.21 9.76
N THR A 397 18.28 0.22 9.63
CA THR A 397 19.33 -0.49 8.91
C THR A 397 19.55 -1.90 9.47
N LYS A 398 19.69 -2.03 10.79
CA LYS A 398 19.89 -3.33 11.47
C LYS A 398 18.71 -4.26 11.25
N LYS A 399 17.48 -3.77 11.42
CA LYS A 399 16.25 -4.57 11.25
C LYS A 399 16.04 -4.99 9.79
N LEU A 400 16.29 -4.11 8.83
CA LEU A 400 16.18 -4.42 7.40
C LEU A 400 17.25 -5.43 6.96
N SER A 401 18.49 -5.27 7.39
CA SER A 401 19.58 -6.22 7.15
C SER A 401 19.24 -7.62 7.68
N LYS A 402 18.77 -7.71 8.93
CA LYS A 402 18.33 -8.96 9.53
C LYS A 402 17.19 -9.61 8.74
N ARG A 403 16.18 -8.82 8.32
CA ARG A 403 15.03 -9.32 7.55
C ARG A 403 15.43 -9.87 6.19
N LEU A 404 16.36 -9.18 5.50
CA LEU A 404 16.89 -9.60 4.21
C LEU A 404 17.91 -10.75 4.31
N ASN A 405 18.31 -11.14 5.53
CA ASN A 405 19.38 -12.08 5.80
C ASN A 405 20.68 -11.67 5.07
N ARG A 406 21.08 -10.41 5.28
CA ARG A 406 22.29 -9.81 4.68
C ARG A 406 23.13 -9.14 5.74
N TRP A 407 24.45 -9.06 5.48
CA TRP A 407 25.37 -8.30 6.31
C TRP A 407 25.07 -6.81 6.21
N ILE A 408 25.37 -6.09 7.30
CA ILE A 408 25.36 -4.64 7.29
C ILE A 408 26.62 -4.18 6.58
N GLY A 409 26.45 -3.46 5.48
CA GLY A 409 27.56 -2.85 4.74
C GLY A 409 28.17 -1.66 5.47
N PRO A 410 29.22 -1.06 4.91
CA PRO A 410 29.84 0.12 5.48
C PRO A 410 28.85 1.28 5.56
N PRO A 411 29.00 2.20 6.52
CA PRO A 411 28.19 3.41 6.59
C PRO A 411 28.40 4.26 5.33
N LEU A 412 27.34 4.87 4.83
CA LEU A 412 27.42 5.85 3.75
C LEU A 412 27.58 7.25 4.35
N PRO A 413 28.78 7.85 4.29
CA PRO A 413 29.05 9.14 4.93
C PRO A 413 28.19 10.28 4.36
N GLU A 414 27.85 11.27 5.18
CA GLU A 414 27.02 12.43 4.78
C GLU A 414 27.57 13.17 3.58
N PHE A 415 28.90 13.37 3.53
CA PHE A 415 29.53 14.07 2.41
C PHE A 415 29.33 13.33 1.08
N VAL A 416 29.33 11.99 1.10
CA VAL A 416 29.07 11.15 -0.08
C VAL A 416 27.60 11.28 -0.51
N ILE A 417 26.67 11.26 0.44
CA ILE A 417 25.25 11.45 0.18
C ILE A 417 25.01 12.82 -0.47
N ARG A 418 25.61 13.88 0.08
CA ARG A 418 25.53 15.24 -0.46
C ARG A 418 26.15 15.34 -1.86
N MET A 419 27.30 14.70 -2.08
CA MET A 419 27.98 14.70 -3.37
C MET A 419 27.16 14.00 -4.46
N ILE A 420 26.57 12.83 -4.18
CA ILE A 420 25.85 12.01 -5.16
C ILE A 420 24.43 12.55 -5.38
N LEU A 421 23.71 12.87 -4.32
CA LEU A 421 22.28 13.20 -4.35
C LEU A 421 21.99 14.68 -4.15
N GLY A 422 23.00 15.49 -3.75
CA GLY A 422 22.84 16.91 -3.48
C GLY A 422 21.79 17.18 -2.41
N GLN A 423 21.07 18.31 -2.53
CA GLN A 423 19.99 18.72 -1.62
C GLN A 423 18.94 17.62 -1.40
N LYS A 424 18.62 16.82 -2.43
CA LYS A 424 17.68 15.71 -2.28
C LYS A 424 18.15 14.68 -1.24
N GLY A 425 19.43 14.34 -1.25
CA GLY A 425 20.02 13.40 -0.28
C GLY A 425 19.99 13.98 1.13
N GLU A 426 20.33 15.24 1.25
CA GLU A 426 20.28 15.96 2.52
C GLU A 426 18.89 15.99 3.13
N GLU A 427 17.89 16.45 2.37
CA GLU A 427 16.53 16.65 2.88
C GLU A 427 15.73 15.34 3.05
N LEU A 428 15.95 14.31 2.20
CA LEU A 428 15.18 13.07 2.27
C LEU A 428 15.85 11.95 3.09
N LEU A 429 17.17 12.01 3.31
CA LEU A 429 17.90 10.92 3.95
C LEU A 429 18.60 11.32 5.25
N LEU A 430 18.98 12.59 5.42
CA LEU A 430 19.76 13.07 6.57
C LEU A 430 18.92 13.89 7.56
N THR A 431 17.72 14.34 7.19
CA THR A 431 16.82 15.01 8.12
C THR A 431 16.28 14.04 9.16
N SER A 432 16.14 14.54 10.37
CA SER A 432 15.57 13.81 11.50
C SER A 432 14.20 14.34 11.83
N THR A 433 13.18 13.48 11.77
CA THR A 433 11.80 13.87 12.07
C THR A 433 11.14 12.75 12.87
N ARG A 434 10.98 12.95 14.17
CA ARG A 434 10.37 12.01 15.11
C ARG A 434 8.92 12.39 15.32
N VAL A 435 8.03 11.79 14.52
CA VAL A 435 6.59 12.15 14.46
C VAL A 435 5.74 11.14 15.17
N GLU A 436 4.75 11.63 15.92
CA GLU A 436 3.71 10.81 16.54
C GLU A 436 2.36 11.02 15.84
N PRO A 437 1.52 9.96 15.71
CA PRO A 437 0.21 10.02 15.09
C PRO A 437 -0.86 10.36 16.14
N LEU A 438 -0.79 11.56 16.76
CA LEU A 438 -1.63 11.95 17.87
C LEU A 438 -3.13 11.81 17.54
N ARG A 439 -3.57 12.41 16.42
CA ARG A 439 -5.00 12.41 16.04
C ARG A 439 -5.52 11.03 15.64
N LEU A 440 -4.72 10.18 15.01
CA LEU A 440 -5.12 8.79 14.74
C LEU A 440 -5.30 8.01 16.04
N ASN A 441 -4.40 8.17 17.01
CA ASN A 441 -4.50 7.53 18.31
C ASN A 441 -5.75 8.00 19.07
N GLU A 442 -5.97 9.32 19.17
CA GLU A 442 -7.11 9.91 19.86
C GLU A 442 -8.46 9.54 19.21
N SER A 443 -8.50 9.40 17.88
CA SER A 443 -9.70 8.96 17.16
C SER A 443 -9.91 7.44 17.19
N GLY A 444 -9.04 6.69 17.90
CA GLY A 444 -9.17 5.27 18.09
C GLY A 444 -8.72 4.41 16.90
N TYR A 445 -7.83 4.93 16.03
CA TYR A 445 -7.20 4.08 15.02
C TYR A 445 -6.20 3.11 15.68
N HIS A 446 -6.27 1.84 15.32
CA HIS A 446 -5.34 0.83 15.79
C HIS A 446 -4.44 0.37 14.65
N PHE A 447 -3.14 0.66 14.76
CA PHE A 447 -2.15 0.22 13.79
C PHE A 447 -2.01 -1.30 13.82
N HIS A 448 -2.09 -1.93 12.66
CA HIS A 448 -1.89 -3.36 12.53
C HIS A 448 -0.40 -3.73 12.71
N TYR A 449 0.49 -2.86 12.22
CA TYR A 449 1.94 -3.04 12.34
C TYR A 449 2.60 -1.91 13.15
N PRO A 450 2.37 -1.82 14.48
CA PRO A 450 2.93 -0.74 15.29
C PRO A 450 4.45 -0.85 15.50
N LYS A 451 5.04 -2.03 15.30
CA LYS A 451 6.48 -2.28 15.48
C LYS A 451 7.17 -2.50 14.15
N LEU A 452 8.32 -1.83 13.91
CA LEU A 452 9.08 -1.92 12.67
C LEU A 452 9.43 -3.36 12.26
N SER A 453 9.71 -4.26 13.22
CA SER A 453 10.01 -5.67 12.92
C SER A 453 8.82 -6.39 12.28
N GLN A 454 7.62 -6.17 12.80
CA GLN A 454 6.37 -6.74 12.27
C GLN A 454 6.09 -6.19 10.87
N ALA A 455 6.17 -4.86 10.71
CA ALA A 455 6.00 -4.22 9.40
C ALA A 455 6.97 -4.77 8.35
N LEU A 456 8.27 -4.88 8.68
CA LEU A 456 9.25 -5.44 7.75
C LEU A 456 9.01 -6.92 7.46
N GLU A 457 8.53 -7.71 8.43
CA GLU A 457 8.17 -9.10 8.21
C GLU A 457 7.02 -9.25 7.21
N HIS A 458 6.04 -8.37 7.31
CA HIS A 458 4.87 -8.32 6.44
C HIS A 458 5.21 -7.85 5.01
N VAL A 459 6.01 -6.79 4.86
CA VAL A 459 6.20 -6.16 3.54
C VAL A 459 7.46 -6.60 2.78
N VAL A 460 8.39 -7.36 3.41
CA VAL A 460 9.66 -7.85 2.84
C VAL A 460 9.75 -9.36 2.99
#